data_43e93be750c83735ba008ab985c08ebc
#
_entry.id   43e93be750c83735ba008ab985c08ebc
#
_cell.length_a   1.000
_cell.length_b   1.000
_cell.length_c   1.000
_cell.angle_alpha   90.00
_cell.angle_beta   90.00
_cell.angle_gamma   90.00
#
_symmetry.space_group_name_H-M   'P 1'
#
loop_
_entity.id
_entity.type
_entity.pdbx_description
1 polymer ?
#
loop_
_entity_poly.entity_id
_entity_poly.type
_entity_poly.pdbx_seq_one_letter_code
_entity_poly.pdbx_strand_id
1 'polypeptide(L)'
;MKLLRRTAVLLFFGCCFAHLAMGQQTIKIKIQAAQLDRTLLFQKLNDHGADHHLRFVMVEQGFDYRVAYGTAGGAVMTPYGPTGASASVTKVFDPTGAELFEFSRNGRWTNDAAANATAKEIIKRIRKLRSPN
;
A
#
# COMPACT_ATOMS: atom_id res chain seq x y z
N MET A 1 -47.27 -14.90 17.22
CA MET A 1 -47.06 -14.20 15.93
C MET A 1 -46.33 -12.86 16.06
N LYS A 2 -46.53 -12.09 17.11
CA LYS A 2 -45.79 -10.81 17.29
C LYS A 2 -44.28 -11.00 17.60
N LEU A 3 -43.87 -12.11 18.17
CA LEU A 3 -42.45 -12.43 18.49
C LEU A 3 -41.65 -12.81 17.25
N LEU A 4 -42.23 -13.45 16.24
CA LEU A 4 -41.55 -13.85 15.00
C LEU A 4 -41.23 -12.64 14.10
N ARG A 5 -42.03 -11.59 14.12
CA ARG A 5 -41.78 -10.35 13.36
C ARG A 5 -40.63 -9.53 13.94
N ARG A 6 -40.44 -9.55 15.28
CA ARG A 6 -39.33 -8.84 15.93
C ARG A 6 -37.99 -9.50 15.70
N THR A 7 -37.96 -10.83 15.64
CA THR A 7 -36.71 -11.58 15.38
C THR A 7 -36.22 -11.41 13.94
N ALA A 8 -37.16 -11.36 12.98
CA ALA A 8 -36.79 -11.15 11.57
C ALA A 8 -36.19 -9.74 11.30
N VAL A 9 -36.71 -8.73 12.01
CA VAL A 9 -36.18 -7.35 11.89
C VAL A 9 -34.77 -7.23 12.48
N LEU A 10 -34.52 -7.91 13.59
CA LEU A 10 -33.18 -7.94 14.23
C LEU A 10 -32.14 -8.68 13.38
N LEU A 11 -32.51 -9.74 12.69
CA LEU A 11 -31.65 -10.47 11.76
C LEU A 11 -31.32 -9.62 10.52
N PHE A 12 -32.24 -8.84 10.02
CA PHE A 12 -32.01 -7.94 8.89
C PHE A 12 -31.05 -6.79 9.23
N PHE A 13 -31.16 -6.23 10.44
CA PHE A 13 -30.24 -5.21 10.94
C PHE A 13 -28.82 -5.77 11.14
N GLY A 14 -28.68 -6.99 11.62
CA GLY A 14 -27.40 -7.65 11.79
C GLY A 14 -26.65 -7.87 10.47
N CYS A 15 -27.36 -8.27 9.42
CA CYS A 15 -26.76 -8.44 8.08
C CYS A 15 -26.30 -7.11 7.46
N CYS A 16 -27.04 -6.03 7.64
CA CYS A 16 -26.65 -4.71 7.16
C CYS A 16 -25.40 -4.18 7.87
N PHE A 17 -25.29 -4.39 9.17
CA PHE A 17 -24.10 -3.99 9.95
C PHE A 17 -22.85 -4.79 9.56
N ALA A 18 -22.97 -6.09 9.31
CA ALA A 18 -21.87 -6.92 8.86
C ALA A 18 -21.36 -6.50 7.47
N HIS A 19 -22.24 -6.05 6.57
CA HIS A 19 -21.88 -5.56 5.24
C HIS A 19 -21.12 -4.21 5.29
N LEU A 20 -21.50 -3.31 6.20
CA LEU A 20 -20.82 -2.03 6.40
C LEU A 20 -19.46 -2.20 7.09
N ALA A 21 -19.28 -3.20 7.98
CA ALA A 21 -18.03 -3.49 8.66
C ALA A 21 -16.97 -4.12 7.74
N MET A 22 -17.35 -4.73 6.61
CA MET A 22 -16.46 -5.34 5.62
C MET A 22 -15.95 -4.36 4.55
N GLY A 23 -16.35 -3.06 4.60
CA GLY A 23 -16.03 -2.08 3.56
C GLY A 23 -14.58 -1.66 3.46
N GLN A 24 -13.77 -1.82 4.52
CA GLN A 24 -12.36 -1.40 4.54
C GLN A 24 -11.46 -2.49 5.11
N GLN A 25 -10.43 -2.86 4.36
CA GLN A 25 -9.41 -3.79 4.78
C GLN A 25 -8.20 -3.06 5.37
N THR A 26 -7.78 -3.45 6.57
CA THR A 26 -6.55 -2.93 7.19
C THR A 26 -5.38 -3.84 6.84
N ILE A 27 -4.31 -3.25 6.32
CA ILE A 27 -3.06 -3.91 5.99
C ILE A 27 -1.97 -3.36 6.90
N LYS A 28 -1.37 -4.22 7.69
CA LYS A 28 -0.22 -3.88 8.53
C LYS A 28 1.05 -3.98 7.69
N ILE A 29 1.78 -2.88 7.62
CA ILE A 29 2.96 -2.78 6.78
C ILE A 29 4.16 -2.28 7.58
N LYS A 30 5.32 -2.87 7.33
CA LYS A 30 6.61 -2.36 7.79
C LYS A 30 7.35 -1.79 6.60
N ILE A 31 7.73 -0.52 6.65
CA ILE A 31 8.48 0.14 5.58
C ILE A 31 9.91 0.37 6.02
N GLN A 32 10.85 -0.26 5.32
CA GLN A 32 12.28 -0.07 5.49
C GLN A 32 12.78 0.88 4.41
N ALA A 33 13.00 2.14 4.80
CA ALA A 33 13.44 3.21 3.93
C ALA A 33 14.05 4.34 4.75
N ALA A 34 14.71 5.28 4.10
CA ALA A 34 15.09 6.54 4.72
C ALA A 34 13.82 7.26 5.23
N GLN A 35 13.94 8.05 6.29
CA GLN A 35 12.79 8.63 6.99
C GLN A 35 11.83 9.40 6.06
N LEU A 36 12.37 10.24 5.19
CA LEU A 36 11.55 11.00 4.24
C LEU A 36 10.83 10.09 3.24
N ASP A 37 11.55 9.16 2.65
CA ASP A 37 11.00 8.19 1.69
C ASP A 37 9.93 7.31 2.33
N ARG A 38 10.15 6.89 3.57
CA ARG A 38 9.18 6.12 4.35
C ARG A 38 7.88 6.89 4.58
N THR A 39 7.98 8.15 4.97
CA THR A 39 6.83 9.01 5.21
C THR A 39 6.04 9.26 3.93
N LEU A 40 6.73 9.58 2.83
CA LEU A 40 6.11 9.81 1.53
C LEU A 40 5.41 8.56 1.01
N LEU A 41 6.08 7.42 1.06
CA LEU A 41 5.50 6.16 0.59
C LEU A 41 4.27 5.76 1.40
N PHE A 42 4.34 5.87 2.73
CA PHE A 42 3.21 5.57 3.60
C PHE A 42 2.01 6.47 3.32
N GLN A 43 2.22 7.77 3.14
CA GLN A 43 1.18 8.72 2.77
C GLN A 43 0.52 8.34 1.44
N LYS A 44 1.33 8.06 0.42
CA LYS A 44 0.82 7.69 -0.92
C LYS A 44 0.10 6.35 -0.92
N LEU A 45 0.53 5.39 -0.12
CA LEU A 45 -0.17 4.12 0.05
C LEU A 45 -1.58 4.32 0.61
N ASN A 46 -1.75 5.19 1.59
CA ASN A 46 -3.08 5.49 2.13
C ASN A 46 -3.92 6.32 1.17
N ASP A 47 -3.33 7.30 0.47
CA ASP A 47 -4.05 8.11 -0.51
C ASP A 47 -4.64 7.23 -1.64
N HIS A 48 -3.84 6.34 -2.20
CA HIS A 48 -4.30 5.44 -3.27
C HIS A 48 -5.08 4.23 -2.75
N GLY A 49 -4.75 3.75 -1.55
CA GLY A 49 -5.44 2.64 -0.92
C GLY A 49 -6.91 2.92 -0.65
N ALA A 50 -7.26 4.17 -0.36
CA ALA A 50 -8.63 4.59 -0.11
C ALA A 50 -9.56 4.28 -1.30
N ASP A 51 -9.08 4.43 -2.54
CA ASP A 51 -9.84 4.12 -3.76
C ASP A 51 -10.17 2.63 -3.91
N HIS A 52 -9.47 1.78 -3.18
CA HIS A 52 -9.61 0.34 -3.20
C HIS A 52 -10.07 -0.24 -1.86
N HIS A 53 -10.59 0.61 -0.98
CA HIS A 53 -11.02 0.24 0.38
C HIS A 53 -9.91 -0.41 1.21
N LEU A 54 -8.66 0.05 1.02
CA LEU A 54 -7.49 -0.40 1.76
C LEU A 54 -7.00 0.72 2.68
N ARG A 55 -6.67 0.34 3.91
CA ARG A 55 -6.04 1.20 4.88
C ARG A 55 -4.72 0.57 5.32
N PHE A 56 -3.64 1.31 5.17
CA PHE A 56 -2.32 0.87 5.62
C PHE A 56 -2.02 1.42 7.02
N VAL A 57 -1.52 0.55 7.87
CA VAL A 57 -1.07 0.90 9.22
C VAL A 57 0.39 0.50 9.34
N MET A 58 1.25 1.44 9.72
CA MET A 58 2.68 1.18 9.90
C MET A 58 2.93 0.51 11.24
N VAL A 59 3.62 -0.62 11.23
CA VAL A 59 3.98 -1.39 12.42
C VAL A 59 5.44 -1.85 12.32
N GLU A 60 6.06 -2.08 13.47
CA GLU A 60 7.41 -2.66 13.53
C GLU A 60 7.41 -4.19 13.55
N GLN A 61 6.38 -4.76 14.14
CA GLN A 61 6.20 -6.21 14.28
C GLN A 61 4.77 -6.59 13.96
N GLY A 62 4.55 -7.86 13.61
CA GLY A 62 3.22 -8.36 13.27
C GLY A 62 2.68 -7.80 11.96
N PHE A 63 3.54 -7.48 11.02
CA PHE A 63 3.18 -6.96 9.71
C PHE A 63 2.64 -8.06 8.79
N ASP A 64 1.77 -7.66 7.88
CA ASP A 64 1.33 -8.50 6.76
C ASP A 64 2.36 -8.48 5.61
N TYR A 65 2.99 -7.32 5.40
CA TYR A 65 4.03 -7.12 4.39
C TYR A 65 5.16 -6.25 4.92
N ARG A 66 6.38 -6.58 4.52
CA ARG A 66 7.56 -5.76 4.73
C ARG A 66 8.02 -5.20 3.40
N VAL A 67 8.14 -3.91 3.30
CA VAL A 67 8.55 -3.20 2.09
C VAL A 67 9.94 -2.62 2.29
N ALA A 68 10.89 -3.03 1.47
CA ALA A 68 12.19 -2.38 1.37
C ALA A 68 12.15 -1.43 0.16
N TYR A 69 12.25 -0.15 0.43
CA TYR A 69 12.16 0.89 -0.58
C TYR A 69 13.39 1.79 -0.53
N GLY A 70 14.07 1.90 -1.64
CA GLY A 70 15.25 2.76 -1.77
C GLY A 70 15.15 3.64 -3.00
N THR A 71 15.47 4.92 -2.83
CA THR A 71 15.69 5.85 -3.93
C THR A 71 17.17 6.12 -4.07
N ALA A 72 17.69 5.97 -5.28
CA ALA A 72 19.04 6.41 -5.64
C ALA A 72 18.89 7.67 -6.48
N GLY A 73 19.21 8.83 -5.89
CA GLY A 73 19.30 10.09 -6.62
C GLY A 73 20.69 10.24 -7.25
N GLY A 74 20.72 10.39 -8.56
CA GLY A 74 21.95 10.75 -9.29
C GLY A 74 21.73 12.02 -10.09
N ALA A 75 22.66 12.96 -10.03
CA ALA A 75 22.68 14.08 -10.98
C ALA A 75 23.30 13.58 -12.30
N VAL A 76 22.51 13.56 -13.35
CA VAL A 76 23.01 13.33 -14.71
C VAL A 76 23.37 14.69 -15.30
N MET A 77 24.63 14.88 -15.64
CA MET A 77 25.10 16.09 -16.32
C MET A 77 24.65 16.04 -17.77
N THR A 78 23.81 16.99 -18.15
CA THR A 78 23.45 17.21 -19.55
C THR A 78 24.09 18.51 -20.07
N PRO A 79 24.15 18.72 -21.39
CA PRO A 79 24.64 19.99 -21.96
C PRO A 79 23.87 21.23 -21.45
N TYR A 80 22.68 21.02 -20.89
CA TYR A 80 21.82 22.10 -20.36
C TYR A 80 21.88 22.21 -18.82
N GLY A 81 22.80 21.50 -18.15
CA GLY A 81 22.95 21.50 -16.71
C GLY A 81 22.59 20.15 -16.04
N PRO A 82 22.73 20.07 -14.72
CA PRO A 82 22.43 18.85 -14.00
C PRO A 82 20.92 18.59 -13.98
N THR A 83 20.51 17.42 -14.45
CA THR A 83 19.14 16.92 -14.29
C THR A 83 19.11 15.79 -13.27
N GLY A 84 18.22 15.89 -12.28
CA GLY A 84 18.04 14.80 -11.33
C GLY A 84 17.43 13.58 -12.01
N ALA A 85 18.16 12.45 -12.01
CA ALA A 85 17.60 11.15 -12.32
C ALA A 85 17.45 10.40 -11.00
N SER A 86 16.26 10.00 -10.64
CA SER A 86 16.03 9.13 -9.50
C SER A 86 15.64 7.74 -9.99
N ALA A 87 16.30 6.73 -9.46
CA ALA A 87 15.92 5.34 -9.61
C ALA A 87 15.33 4.88 -8.28
N SER A 88 14.28 4.09 -8.32
CA SER A 88 13.74 3.45 -7.12
C SER A 88 13.73 1.94 -7.29
N VAL A 89 14.09 1.22 -6.24
CA VAL A 89 13.99 -0.23 -6.14
C VAL A 89 13.10 -0.57 -4.97
N THR A 90 12.14 -1.43 -5.21
CA THR A 90 11.18 -1.87 -4.20
C THR A 90 11.13 -3.39 -4.15
N LYS A 91 11.29 -3.93 -2.94
CA LYS A 91 11.11 -5.35 -2.66
C LYS A 91 10.04 -5.52 -1.59
N VAL A 92 9.15 -6.45 -1.78
CA VAL A 92 8.07 -6.74 -0.82
C VAL A 92 8.18 -8.19 -0.37
N PHE A 93 8.15 -8.37 0.94
CA PHE A 93 8.32 -9.66 1.61
C PHE A 93 7.07 -9.98 2.43
N ASP A 94 6.81 -11.27 2.58
CA ASP A 94 5.79 -11.77 3.51
C ASP A 94 6.31 -11.80 4.96
N PRO A 95 5.47 -12.16 5.96
CA PRO A 95 5.92 -12.25 7.36
C PRO A 95 7.03 -13.27 7.61
N THR A 96 7.20 -14.27 6.75
CA THR A 96 8.26 -15.29 6.88
C THR A 96 9.59 -14.82 6.33
N GLY A 97 9.63 -13.69 5.65
CA GLY A 97 10.83 -13.17 4.99
C GLY A 97 10.98 -13.60 3.53
N ALA A 98 10.03 -14.34 2.98
CA ALA A 98 10.04 -14.71 1.57
C ALA A 98 9.69 -13.50 0.70
N GLU A 99 10.46 -13.27 -0.36
CA GLU A 99 10.21 -12.22 -1.32
C GLU A 99 9.00 -12.55 -2.18
N LEU A 100 8.00 -11.67 -2.16
CA LEU A 100 6.78 -11.82 -2.95
C LEU A 100 6.93 -11.22 -4.35
N PHE A 101 7.53 -10.06 -4.43
CA PHE A 101 7.81 -9.39 -5.70
C PHE A 101 8.86 -8.29 -5.53
N GLU A 102 9.48 -7.94 -6.65
CA GLU A 102 10.43 -6.84 -6.79
C GLU A 102 10.11 -6.07 -8.06
N PHE A 103 10.30 -4.77 -8.01
CA PHE A 103 10.25 -3.92 -9.20
C PHE A 103 11.17 -2.70 -9.04
N SER A 104 11.61 -2.17 -10.16
CA SER A 104 12.41 -0.95 -10.20
C SER A 104 11.80 0.04 -11.18
N ARG A 105 12.00 1.31 -10.91
CA ARG A 105 11.62 2.39 -11.80
C ARG A 105 12.80 3.33 -12.00
N ASN A 106 13.07 3.64 -13.24
CA ASN A 106 14.09 4.58 -13.64
C ASN A 106 13.41 5.77 -14.32
N GLY A 107 13.81 6.97 -13.98
CA GLY A 107 13.26 8.15 -14.64
C GLY A 107 13.69 9.46 -13.96
N ARG A 108 13.27 10.56 -14.55
CA ARG A 108 13.39 11.90 -13.97
C ARG A 108 12.20 12.13 -13.03
N TRP A 109 12.32 11.67 -11.80
CA TRP A 109 11.22 11.73 -10.86
C TRP A 109 11.66 12.51 -9.62
N THR A 110 10.76 13.30 -9.08
CA THR A 110 10.90 13.78 -7.71
C THR A 110 10.66 12.61 -6.74
N ASN A 111 11.15 12.72 -5.51
CA ASN A 111 10.89 11.69 -4.49
C ASN A 111 9.38 11.49 -4.26
N ASP A 112 8.60 12.56 -4.34
CA ASP A 112 7.13 12.49 -4.23
C ASP A 112 6.51 11.71 -5.39
N ALA A 113 6.92 11.99 -6.63
CA ALA A 113 6.43 11.28 -7.81
C ALA A 113 6.86 9.80 -7.81
N ALA A 114 8.08 9.50 -7.37
CA ALA A 114 8.57 8.15 -7.22
C ALA A 114 7.76 7.37 -6.18
N ALA A 115 7.50 7.97 -5.01
CA ALA A 115 6.67 7.36 -3.96
C ALA A 115 5.24 7.13 -4.45
N ASN A 116 4.68 8.07 -5.19
CA ASN A 116 3.33 7.95 -5.76
C ASN A 116 3.21 6.77 -6.74
N ALA A 117 4.15 6.65 -7.68
CA ALA A 117 4.17 5.56 -8.65
C ALA A 117 4.43 4.20 -7.97
N THR A 118 5.32 4.18 -6.99
CA THR A 118 5.63 2.98 -6.19
C THR A 118 4.43 2.50 -5.40
N ALA A 119 3.71 3.41 -4.74
CA ALA A 119 2.50 3.09 -3.98
C ALA A 119 1.42 2.46 -4.87
N LYS A 120 1.19 3.02 -6.04
CA LYS A 120 0.23 2.46 -7.02
C LYS A 120 0.59 1.04 -7.43
N GLU A 121 1.86 0.77 -7.70
CA GLU A 121 2.32 -0.55 -8.11
C GLU A 121 2.24 -1.57 -6.96
N ILE A 122 2.59 -1.18 -5.74
CA ILE A 122 2.45 -2.03 -4.55
C ILE A 122 0.98 -2.43 -4.36
N ILE A 123 0.07 -1.46 -4.40
CA ILE A 123 -1.37 -1.72 -4.22
C ILE A 123 -1.90 -2.66 -5.31
N LYS A 124 -1.54 -2.42 -6.55
CA LYS A 124 -1.92 -3.28 -7.68
C LYS A 124 -1.48 -4.73 -7.46
N ARG A 125 -0.25 -4.95 -7.03
CA ARG A 125 0.31 -6.28 -6.81
C ARG A 125 -0.25 -6.96 -5.57
N ILE A 126 -0.44 -6.23 -4.48
CA ILE A 126 -1.07 -6.76 -3.26
C ILE A 126 -2.51 -7.19 -3.55
N ARG A 127 -3.26 -6.38 -4.28
CA ARG A 127 -4.64 -6.73 -4.68
C ARG A 127 -4.68 -8.00 -5.51
N LYS A 128 -3.74 -8.17 -6.44
CA LYS A 128 -3.62 -9.38 -7.25
C LYS A 128 -3.31 -10.62 -6.40
N LEU A 129 -2.44 -10.50 -5.40
CA LEU A 129 -2.12 -11.58 -4.46
C LEU A 129 -3.30 -11.97 -3.58
N ARG A 130 -4.11 -11.00 -3.18
CA ARG A 130 -5.27 -11.20 -2.29
C ARG A 130 -6.55 -11.59 -3.01
N SER A 131 -6.58 -11.49 -4.32
CA SER A 131 -7.72 -11.88 -5.15
C SER A 131 -7.45 -13.27 -5.71
N PRO A 132 -7.95 -14.36 -5.10
CA PRO A 132 -7.83 -15.69 -5.72
C PRO A 132 -8.70 -15.75 -6.98
N ASN A 133 -8.13 -16.31 -8.04
CA ASN A 133 -8.86 -16.61 -9.29
C ASN A 133 -9.94 -17.66 -9.04
#